data_efaa99a807cbd17219ab4a3da71ce585
#
_entry.id   efaa99a807cbd17219ab4a3da71ce585
#
_cell.length_a   1.000
_cell.length_b   1.000
_cell.length_c   1.000
_cell.angle_alpha   90.00
_cell.angle_beta   90.00
_cell.angle_gamma   90.00
#
_symmetry.space_group_name_H-M   'P 1'
#
loop_
_entity.id
_entity.type
_entity.pdbx_description
1 polymer ?
#
loop_
_entity_poly.entity_id
_entity_poly.type
_entity_poly.pdbx_seq_one_letter_code
_entity_poly.pdbx_strand_id
1 'polypeptide(L)'
;MSLRHGRGGKIIMNKNALLEVKDLHVNVGEKEILHGVDLTVGHDETHVLMGPNGTGKSTLGYAVTGNPSYTVTGGEIIFDGENITDMPVNERAKKGIFLSFQNPLEVPGVTLSSFIRSALEQKTGSRIRLWDFKKKLAETMKLLAMDESYAERDLNVGFSGCEKKKAEILQMLMLEPKLAIIDETD
;
A
#
# COMPACT_ATOMS: atom_id res chain seq x y z
N MET A 1 -9.36 -0.80 39.43
CA MET A 1 -9.23 0.65 39.22
C MET A 1 -10.07 1.00 38.02
N SER A 2 -11.13 1.77 38.23
CA SER A 2 -12.32 1.91 37.38
C SER A 2 -12.04 2.71 36.12
N LEU A 3 -12.27 2.11 34.93
CA LEU A 3 -12.27 2.83 33.65
C LEU A 3 -13.66 3.48 33.48
N ARG A 4 -13.67 4.79 33.40
CA ARG A 4 -14.87 5.59 33.20
C ARG A 4 -15.31 5.53 31.72
N HIS A 5 -16.54 5.08 31.51
CA HIS A 5 -17.30 5.26 30.27
C HIS A 5 -17.60 6.76 30.08
N GLY A 6 -16.99 7.38 29.09
CA GLY A 6 -17.36 8.70 28.59
C GLY A 6 -18.25 8.57 27.36
N ARG A 7 -19.56 8.80 27.53
CA ARG A 7 -20.52 8.94 26.41
C ARG A 7 -20.28 10.27 25.67
N GLY A 8 -20.27 10.23 24.32
CA GLY A 8 -20.45 11.42 23.49
C GLY A 8 -19.17 12.16 23.13
N GLY A 9 -18.16 11.47 22.66
CA GLY A 9 -17.00 12.11 22.03
C GLY A 9 -17.33 12.58 20.61
N LYS A 10 -17.38 13.91 20.38
CA LYS A 10 -17.20 14.49 19.05
C LYS A 10 -15.96 13.82 18.44
N ILE A 11 -16.09 13.21 17.26
CA ILE A 11 -14.95 12.74 16.47
C ILE A 11 -14.15 13.99 16.12
N ILE A 12 -13.10 14.27 16.90
CA ILE A 12 -12.11 15.28 16.53
C ILE A 12 -11.27 14.61 15.45
N MET A 13 -11.63 14.81 14.19
CA MET A 13 -10.75 14.46 13.07
C MET A 13 -9.44 15.21 13.29
N ASN A 14 -8.36 14.46 13.47
CA ASN A 14 -7.03 15.04 13.52
C ASN A 14 -6.71 15.55 12.12
N LYS A 15 -6.85 16.86 11.88
CA LYS A 15 -6.71 17.50 10.56
C LYS A 15 -5.35 17.25 9.89
N ASN A 16 -4.42 16.59 10.58
CA ASN A 16 -3.07 16.30 10.11
C ASN A 16 -2.79 14.80 9.94
N ALA A 17 -3.78 13.93 10.17
CA ALA A 17 -3.60 12.49 10.00
C ALA A 17 -3.83 12.08 8.54
N LEU A 18 -2.86 11.38 7.94
CA LEU A 18 -2.99 10.74 6.64
C LEU A 18 -3.74 9.41 6.76
N LEU A 19 -3.40 8.60 7.78
CA LEU A 19 -4.05 7.34 8.08
C LEU A 19 -4.47 7.30 9.55
N GLU A 20 -5.72 6.97 9.81
CA GLU A 20 -6.21 6.64 11.15
C GLU A 20 -6.85 5.26 11.13
N VAL A 21 -6.39 4.40 12.00
CA VAL A 21 -6.96 3.07 12.26
C VAL A 21 -7.49 3.11 13.69
N LYS A 22 -8.77 2.77 13.88
CA LYS A 22 -9.46 2.86 15.17
C LYS A 22 -10.11 1.54 15.53
N ASP A 23 -9.71 0.98 16.66
CA ASP A 23 -10.27 -0.26 17.22
C ASP A 23 -10.41 -1.37 16.16
N LEU A 24 -9.37 -1.56 15.34
CA LEU A 24 -9.44 -2.42 14.18
C LEU A 24 -9.36 -3.89 14.55
N HIS A 25 -10.39 -4.63 14.17
CA HIS A 25 -10.49 -6.08 14.27
C HIS A 25 -10.45 -6.71 12.89
N VAL A 26 -9.58 -7.70 12.67
CA VAL A 26 -9.40 -8.34 11.36
C VAL A 26 -9.31 -9.85 11.49
N ASN A 27 -10.09 -10.54 10.67
CA ASN A 27 -10.06 -11.98 10.54
C ASN A 27 -9.33 -12.43 9.25
N VAL A 28 -8.64 -13.57 9.36
CA VAL A 28 -8.13 -14.33 8.23
C VAL A 28 -8.82 -15.69 8.24
N GLY A 29 -9.75 -15.91 7.31
CA GLY A 29 -10.70 -17.00 7.43
C GLY A 29 -11.56 -16.87 8.69
N GLU A 30 -11.57 -17.89 9.53
CA GLU A 30 -12.33 -17.90 10.80
C GLU A 30 -11.52 -17.37 12.00
N LYS A 31 -10.22 -17.08 11.81
CA LYS A 31 -9.35 -16.69 12.91
C LYS A 31 -9.18 -15.19 12.97
N GLU A 32 -9.51 -14.61 14.12
CA GLU A 32 -9.19 -13.21 14.41
C GLU A 32 -7.68 -13.06 14.67
N ILE A 33 -7.06 -12.10 13.99
CA ILE A 33 -5.62 -11.80 14.05
C ILE A 33 -5.36 -10.44 14.68
N LEU A 34 -6.18 -9.43 14.35
CA LEU A 34 -6.11 -8.12 14.98
C LEU A 34 -7.28 -7.96 15.95
N HIS A 35 -6.98 -7.52 17.16
CA HIS A 35 -7.89 -7.45 18.29
C HIS A 35 -7.99 -6.02 18.84
N GLY A 36 -8.56 -5.10 18.05
CA GLY A 36 -8.73 -3.71 18.47
C GLY A 36 -7.43 -2.90 18.37
N VAL A 37 -6.89 -2.77 17.16
CA VAL A 37 -5.64 -2.03 16.89
C VAL A 37 -5.95 -0.57 16.60
N ASP A 38 -5.24 0.33 17.29
CA ASP A 38 -5.23 1.77 17.04
C ASP A 38 -3.89 2.20 16.47
N LEU A 39 -3.91 2.97 15.37
CA LEU A 39 -2.72 3.57 14.75
C LEU A 39 -3.10 4.89 14.09
N THR A 40 -2.27 5.91 14.29
CA THR A 40 -2.39 7.17 13.56
C THR A 40 -1.05 7.50 12.90
N VAL A 41 -1.07 7.80 11.61
CA VAL A 41 0.10 8.22 10.83
C VAL A 41 -0.22 9.58 10.23
N GLY A 42 0.63 10.57 10.48
CA GLY A 42 0.51 11.91 9.91
C GLY A 42 1.08 11.99 8.49
N HIS A 43 0.85 13.14 7.85
CA HIS A 43 1.55 13.46 6.60
C HIS A 43 3.05 13.61 6.87
N ASP A 44 3.87 13.16 5.94
CA ASP A 44 5.34 13.21 5.98
C ASP A 44 5.97 12.48 7.20
N GLU A 45 5.22 11.56 7.81
CA GLU A 45 5.71 10.72 8.91
C GLU A 45 6.12 9.33 8.42
N THR A 46 7.12 8.76 9.10
CA THR A 46 7.53 7.36 8.94
C THR A 46 7.30 6.62 10.24
N HIS A 47 6.47 5.59 10.20
CA HIS A 47 6.20 4.72 11.32
C HIS A 47 6.78 3.33 11.08
N VAL A 48 7.48 2.79 12.08
CA VAL A 48 8.05 1.43 12.03
C VAL A 48 7.29 0.54 13.00
N LEU A 49 6.64 -0.50 12.47
CA LEU A 49 5.96 -1.51 13.26
C LEU A 49 6.92 -2.65 13.59
N MET A 50 7.25 -2.79 14.86
CA MET A 50 8.17 -3.83 15.35
C MET A 50 7.43 -4.85 16.21
N GLY A 51 7.87 -6.10 16.17
CA GLY A 51 7.31 -7.18 16.98
C GLY A 51 7.64 -8.56 16.42
N PRO A 52 7.42 -9.63 17.19
CA PRO A 52 7.65 -11.02 16.76
C PRO A 52 6.83 -11.39 15.51
N ASN A 53 7.25 -12.48 14.83
CA ASN A 53 6.47 -13.01 13.72
C ASN A 53 5.11 -13.53 14.21
N GLY A 54 4.07 -13.35 13.39
CA GLY A 54 2.71 -13.76 13.74
C GLY A 54 1.92 -12.79 14.60
N THR A 55 2.44 -11.59 14.93
CA THR A 55 1.72 -10.58 15.72
C THR A 55 0.75 -9.71 14.91
N GLY A 56 0.60 -9.96 13.61
CA GLY A 56 -0.37 -9.24 12.77
C GLY A 56 0.18 -8.01 12.04
N LYS A 57 1.50 -7.78 12.01
CA LYS A 57 2.09 -6.61 11.30
C LYS A 57 1.68 -6.57 9.82
N SER A 58 1.92 -7.64 9.09
CA SER A 58 1.53 -7.75 7.68
C SER A 58 0.00 -7.75 7.50
N THR A 59 -0.74 -8.33 8.47
CA THR A 59 -2.20 -8.31 8.49
C THR A 59 -2.75 -6.90 8.50
N LEU A 60 -2.14 -5.99 9.27
CA LEU A 60 -2.53 -4.58 9.29
C LEU A 60 -2.32 -3.94 7.92
N GLY A 61 -1.17 -4.14 7.28
CA GLY A 61 -0.89 -3.64 5.93
C GLY A 61 -1.90 -4.15 4.90
N TYR A 62 -2.20 -5.45 4.92
CA TYR A 62 -3.20 -6.04 4.02
C TYR A 62 -4.62 -5.55 4.29
N ALA A 63 -5.00 -5.34 5.56
CA ALA A 63 -6.30 -4.78 5.91
C ALA A 63 -6.43 -3.32 5.43
N VAL A 64 -5.40 -2.49 5.63
CA VAL A 64 -5.39 -1.09 5.16
C VAL A 64 -5.47 -1.01 3.63
N THR A 65 -4.86 -1.94 2.91
CA THR A 65 -4.95 -1.97 1.44
C THR A 65 -6.24 -2.59 0.91
N GLY A 66 -7.06 -3.21 1.78
CA GLY A 66 -8.32 -3.82 1.40
C GLY A 66 -8.19 -5.18 0.70
N ASN A 67 -7.16 -5.95 1.05
CA ASN A 67 -6.99 -7.29 0.51
C ASN A 67 -8.18 -8.19 0.92
N PRO A 68 -8.89 -8.81 -0.04
CA PRO A 68 -10.14 -9.54 0.23
C PRO A 68 -9.98 -10.79 1.11
N SER A 69 -8.75 -11.28 1.30
CA SER A 69 -8.48 -12.39 2.23
C SER A 69 -8.48 -11.97 3.70
N TYR A 70 -8.56 -10.65 3.97
CA TYR A 70 -8.51 -10.06 5.30
C TYR A 70 -9.81 -9.32 5.55
N THR A 71 -10.68 -9.91 6.36
CA THR A 71 -12.02 -9.37 6.63
C THR A 71 -11.97 -8.46 7.86
N VAL A 72 -12.30 -7.19 7.69
CA VAL A 72 -12.51 -6.28 8.80
C VAL A 72 -13.83 -6.64 9.48
N THR A 73 -13.77 -7.00 10.76
CA THR A 73 -14.95 -7.40 11.57
C THR A 73 -15.36 -6.33 12.58
N GLY A 74 -14.52 -5.33 12.80
CA GLY A 74 -14.81 -4.19 13.68
C GLY A 74 -13.81 -3.08 13.50
N GLY A 75 -14.17 -1.89 13.98
CA GLY A 75 -13.35 -0.70 13.89
C GLY A 75 -13.47 0.04 12.56
N GLU A 76 -12.58 1.00 12.36
CA GLU A 76 -12.60 1.90 11.19
C GLU A 76 -11.19 2.15 10.66
N ILE A 77 -11.09 2.29 9.32
CA ILE A 77 -9.90 2.74 8.62
C ILE A 77 -10.25 4.05 7.91
N ILE A 78 -9.59 5.14 8.29
CA ILE A 78 -9.79 6.47 7.72
C ILE A 78 -8.50 6.88 7.01
N PHE A 79 -8.60 7.25 5.75
CA PHE A 79 -7.47 7.68 4.93
C PHE A 79 -7.74 9.05 4.32
N ASP A 80 -6.86 10.01 4.58
CA ASP A 80 -6.98 11.40 4.12
C ASP A 80 -8.36 12.01 4.46
N GLY A 81 -8.86 11.71 5.67
CA GLY A 81 -10.14 12.17 6.19
C GLY A 81 -11.39 11.41 5.70
N GLU A 82 -11.24 10.38 4.86
CA GLU A 82 -12.33 9.57 4.34
C GLU A 82 -12.31 8.16 4.92
N ASN A 83 -13.48 7.66 5.36
CA ASN A 83 -13.60 6.27 5.80
C ASN A 83 -13.51 5.33 4.59
N ILE A 84 -12.50 4.46 4.60
CA ILE A 84 -12.21 3.51 3.52
C ILE A 84 -12.45 2.05 3.94
N THR A 85 -13.04 1.80 5.10
CA THR A 85 -13.16 0.46 5.70
C THR A 85 -13.78 -0.55 4.73
N ASP A 86 -14.84 -0.17 4.02
CA ASP A 86 -15.52 -1.03 3.05
C ASP A 86 -15.13 -0.76 1.59
N MET A 87 -14.15 0.13 1.38
CA MET A 87 -13.72 0.51 0.02
C MET A 87 -12.91 -0.62 -0.63
N PRO A 88 -13.21 -0.98 -1.88
CA PRO A 88 -12.46 -2.03 -2.59
C PRO A 88 -11.00 -1.64 -2.85
N VAL A 89 -10.14 -2.64 -2.96
CA VAL A 89 -8.67 -2.49 -3.10
C VAL A 89 -8.25 -1.56 -4.25
N ASN A 90 -8.92 -1.66 -5.41
CA ASN A 90 -8.60 -0.82 -6.57
C ASN A 90 -8.88 0.67 -6.31
N GLU A 91 -9.94 1.00 -5.58
CA GLU A 91 -10.26 2.38 -5.24
C GLU A 91 -9.28 2.94 -4.18
N ARG A 92 -8.88 2.12 -3.20
CA ARG A 92 -7.84 2.51 -2.23
C ARG A 92 -6.49 2.76 -2.93
N ALA A 93 -6.12 1.93 -3.90
CA ALA A 93 -4.91 2.13 -4.70
C ALA A 93 -4.96 3.44 -5.51
N LYS A 94 -6.10 3.79 -6.12
CA LYS A 94 -6.30 5.08 -6.81
C LYS A 94 -6.15 6.28 -5.89
N LYS A 95 -6.54 6.14 -4.62
CA LYS A 95 -6.34 7.20 -3.60
C LYS A 95 -4.88 7.41 -3.22
N GLY A 96 -4.00 6.48 -3.60
CA GLY A 96 -2.57 6.58 -3.39
C GLY A 96 -2.06 5.72 -2.23
N ILE A 97 -2.72 4.62 -1.91
CA ILE A 97 -2.20 3.61 -0.99
C ILE A 97 -1.40 2.59 -1.81
N PHE A 98 -0.16 2.34 -1.42
CA PHE A 98 0.75 1.38 -2.03
C PHE A 98 1.20 0.36 -0.99
N LEU A 99 1.27 -0.91 -1.38
CA LEU A 99 1.84 -1.99 -0.57
C LEU A 99 2.98 -2.66 -1.31
N SER A 100 4.14 -2.73 -0.68
CA SER A 100 5.25 -3.57 -1.11
C SER A 100 5.01 -5.00 -0.66
N PHE A 101 5.03 -5.96 -1.60
CA PHE A 101 4.81 -7.36 -1.28
C PHE A 101 6.13 -8.05 -0.91
N GLN A 102 6.07 -8.92 0.08
CA GLN A 102 7.19 -9.78 0.46
C GLN A 102 7.68 -10.63 -0.72
N ASN A 103 6.74 -11.20 -1.46
CA ASN A 103 6.99 -12.00 -2.66
C ASN A 103 6.18 -11.44 -3.84
N PRO A 104 6.74 -10.50 -4.63
CA PRO A 104 6.06 -9.95 -5.79
C PRO A 104 5.73 -11.05 -6.81
N LEU A 105 4.46 -11.09 -7.24
CA LEU A 105 3.98 -12.06 -8.22
C LEU A 105 4.60 -11.81 -9.60
N GLU A 106 4.84 -12.91 -10.32
CA GLU A 106 5.21 -12.89 -11.72
C GLU A 106 3.95 -12.79 -12.58
N VAL A 107 3.95 -11.86 -13.56
CA VAL A 107 2.81 -11.64 -14.45
C VAL A 107 3.26 -11.78 -15.89
N PRO A 108 3.22 -13.03 -16.45
CA PRO A 108 3.60 -13.26 -17.84
C PRO A 108 2.67 -12.52 -18.82
N GLY A 109 3.24 -11.98 -19.89
CA GLY A 109 2.50 -11.25 -20.92
C GLY A 109 2.20 -9.79 -20.62
N VAL A 110 2.61 -9.27 -19.44
CA VAL A 110 2.47 -7.86 -19.08
C VAL A 110 3.84 -7.28 -18.78
N THR A 111 4.34 -6.39 -19.62
CA THR A 111 5.65 -5.78 -19.39
C THR A 111 5.63 -4.81 -18.20
N LEU A 112 6.78 -4.65 -17.53
CA LEU A 112 6.93 -3.74 -16.41
C LEU A 112 6.49 -2.31 -16.77
N SER A 113 6.86 -1.82 -17.96
CA SER A 113 6.48 -0.50 -18.45
C SER A 113 4.97 -0.38 -18.67
N SER A 114 4.34 -1.39 -19.30
CA SER A 114 2.90 -1.36 -19.56
C SER A 114 2.08 -1.44 -18.28
N PHE A 115 2.54 -2.23 -17.30
CA PHE A 115 1.92 -2.30 -15.97
C PHE A 115 1.93 -0.94 -15.26
N ILE A 116 3.10 -0.31 -15.14
CA ILE A 116 3.26 0.99 -14.49
C ILE A 116 2.41 2.06 -15.19
N ARG A 117 2.44 2.09 -16.53
CA ARG A 117 1.65 3.05 -17.30
C ARG A 117 0.15 2.87 -17.06
N SER A 118 -0.35 1.64 -17.12
CA SER A 118 -1.76 1.34 -16.85
C SER A 118 -2.18 1.75 -15.44
N ALA A 119 -1.34 1.48 -14.44
CA ALA A 119 -1.60 1.89 -13.06
C ALA A 119 -1.65 3.42 -12.90
N LEU A 120 -0.74 4.14 -13.56
CA LEU A 120 -0.74 5.61 -13.58
C LEU A 120 -1.98 6.18 -14.26
N GLU A 121 -2.40 5.63 -15.41
CA GLU A 121 -3.61 6.05 -16.13
C GLU A 121 -4.86 5.81 -15.28
N GLN A 122 -4.93 4.71 -14.54
CA GLN A 122 -6.02 4.44 -13.61
C GLN A 122 -6.03 5.41 -12.42
N LYS A 123 -4.85 5.75 -11.87
CA LYS A 123 -4.72 6.69 -10.77
C LYS A 123 -5.11 8.11 -11.17
N THR A 124 -4.69 8.55 -12.36
CA THR A 124 -4.93 9.92 -12.85
C THR A 124 -6.27 10.09 -13.56
N GLY A 125 -6.93 9.00 -13.94
CA GLY A 125 -8.16 9.01 -14.73
C GLY A 125 -7.98 9.53 -16.17
N SER A 126 -6.73 9.67 -16.62
CA SER A 126 -6.40 10.23 -17.94
C SER A 126 -5.27 9.47 -18.63
N ARG A 127 -5.27 9.51 -19.97
CA ARG A 127 -4.18 8.91 -20.75
C ARG A 127 -2.90 9.73 -20.58
N ILE A 128 -1.78 9.02 -20.39
CA ILE A 128 -0.46 9.64 -20.24
C ILE A 128 0.22 9.67 -21.60
N ARG A 129 0.83 10.79 -21.95
CA ARG A 129 1.63 10.91 -23.16
C ARG A 129 2.80 9.94 -23.08
N LEU A 130 2.94 9.08 -24.11
CA LEU A 130 3.94 8.01 -24.13
C LEU A 130 5.37 8.56 -23.99
N TRP A 131 5.65 9.72 -24.59
CA TRP A 131 6.98 10.33 -24.54
C TRP A 131 7.34 10.77 -23.12
N ASP A 132 6.43 11.46 -22.43
CA ASP A 132 6.63 11.94 -21.05
C ASP A 132 6.80 10.76 -20.09
N PHE A 133 5.98 9.71 -20.27
CA PHE A 133 6.08 8.48 -19.50
C PHE A 133 7.43 7.80 -19.69
N LYS A 134 7.88 7.57 -20.95
CA LYS A 134 9.15 6.91 -21.23
C LYS A 134 10.34 7.70 -20.68
N LYS A 135 10.30 9.02 -20.78
CA LYS A 135 11.35 9.90 -20.22
C LYS A 135 11.43 9.73 -18.70
N LYS A 136 10.30 9.86 -17.97
CA LYS A 136 10.27 9.69 -16.52
C LYS A 136 10.70 8.29 -16.11
N LEU A 137 10.26 7.25 -16.82
CA LEU A 137 10.64 5.87 -16.58
C LEU A 137 12.15 5.66 -16.68
N ALA A 138 12.78 6.12 -17.78
CA ALA A 138 14.22 5.99 -17.99
C ALA A 138 15.03 6.75 -16.92
N GLU A 139 14.61 7.96 -16.55
CA GLU A 139 15.24 8.75 -15.47
C GLU A 139 15.16 8.02 -14.13
N THR A 140 14.00 7.43 -13.80
CA THR A 140 13.80 6.68 -12.55
C THR A 140 14.57 5.37 -12.54
N MET A 141 14.63 4.64 -13.67
CA MET A 141 15.44 3.41 -13.79
C MET A 141 16.93 3.71 -13.62
N LYS A 142 17.40 4.81 -14.21
CA LYS A 142 18.79 5.27 -14.01
C LYS A 142 19.10 5.58 -12.55
N LEU A 143 18.17 6.22 -11.82
CA LEU A 143 18.31 6.48 -10.38
C LEU A 143 18.49 5.20 -9.58
N LEU A 144 17.79 4.13 -9.97
CA LEU A 144 17.85 2.81 -9.31
C LEU A 144 19.03 1.93 -9.81
N ALA A 145 19.87 2.43 -10.71
CA ALA A 145 20.87 1.64 -11.40
C ALA A 145 20.26 0.33 -11.95
N MET A 146 19.13 0.47 -12.65
CA MET A 146 18.39 -0.61 -13.29
C MET A 146 18.53 -0.47 -14.81
N ASP A 147 18.85 -1.57 -15.49
CA ASP A 147 19.00 -1.58 -16.95
C ASP A 147 17.66 -1.30 -17.63
N GLU A 148 17.64 -0.44 -18.65
CA GLU A 148 16.41 -0.03 -19.34
C GLU A 148 15.69 -1.19 -20.04
N SER A 149 16.41 -2.28 -20.39
CA SER A 149 15.81 -3.47 -20.99
C SER A 149 14.76 -4.13 -20.12
N TYR A 150 14.82 -3.95 -18.78
CA TYR A 150 13.81 -4.47 -17.86
C TYR A 150 12.44 -3.85 -18.07
N ALA A 151 12.35 -2.65 -18.62
CA ALA A 151 11.07 -2.01 -18.93
C ALA A 151 10.18 -2.84 -19.87
N GLU A 152 10.81 -3.54 -20.82
CA GLU A 152 10.12 -4.34 -21.84
C GLU A 152 10.04 -5.84 -21.47
N ARG A 153 10.56 -6.24 -20.31
CA ARG A 153 10.42 -7.60 -19.79
C ARG A 153 9.12 -7.75 -19.03
N ASP A 154 8.57 -8.95 -19.01
CA ASP A 154 7.39 -9.30 -18.25
C ASP A 154 7.61 -9.08 -16.75
N LEU A 155 6.60 -8.52 -16.10
CA LEU A 155 6.66 -8.09 -14.70
C LEU A 155 7.11 -9.25 -13.79
N ASN A 156 8.28 -9.08 -13.19
CA ASN A 156 8.93 -10.00 -12.26
C ASN A 156 9.31 -11.38 -12.83
N VAL A 157 9.01 -11.69 -14.08
CA VAL A 157 9.32 -12.99 -14.69
C VAL A 157 10.82 -13.16 -14.88
N GLY A 158 11.39 -14.16 -14.17
CA GLY A 158 12.82 -14.43 -14.22
C GLY A 158 13.70 -13.33 -13.62
N PHE A 159 13.14 -12.44 -12.81
CA PHE A 159 13.92 -11.46 -12.06
C PHE A 159 14.53 -12.13 -10.82
N SER A 160 15.77 -11.79 -10.52
CA SER A 160 16.39 -12.10 -9.23
C SER A 160 15.67 -11.35 -8.09
N GLY A 161 15.90 -11.74 -6.85
CA GLY A 161 15.31 -11.06 -5.69
C GLY A 161 15.64 -9.56 -5.66
N CYS A 162 16.90 -9.20 -5.95
CA CYS A 162 17.32 -7.80 -6.03
C CYS A 162 16.60 -7.03 -7.15
N GLU A 163 16.43 -7.64 -8.32
CA GLU A 163 15.73 -7.03 -9.45
C GLU A 163 14.23 -6.88 -9.20
N LYS A 164 13.59 -7.86 -8.55
CA LYS A 164 12.19 -7.75 -8.10
C LYS A 164 12.03 -6.58 -7.14
N LYS A 165 12.96 -6.41 -6.19
CA LYS A 165 12.92 -5.29 -5.25
C LYS A 165 13.13 -3.94 -5.94
N LYS A 166 14.07 -3.85 -6.90
CA LYS A 166 14.24 -2.64 -7.72
C LYS A 166 12.99 -2.33 -8.55
N ALA A 167 12.35 -3.34 -9.15
CA ALA A 167 11.11 -3.16 -9.92
C ALA A 167 9.96 -2.66 -9.04
N GLU A 168 9.89 -3.09 -7.79
CA GLU A 168 8.90 -2.64 -6.82
C GLU A 168 9.15 -1.17 -6.40
N ILE A 169 10.40 -0.82 -6.10
CA ILE A 169 10.79 0.57 -5.81
C ILE A 169 10.54 1.47 -7.03
N LEU A 170 10.82 1.00 -8.25
CA LEU A 170 10.49 1.71 -9.49
C LEU A 170 8.99 2.02 -9.58
N GLN A 171 8.14 1.02 -9.30
CA GLN A 171 6.69 1.21 -9.28
C GLN A 171 6.30 2.28 -8.25
N MET A 172 6.83 2.20 -7.04
CA MET A 172 6.55 3.17 -5.96
C MET A 172 6.96 4.58 -6.38
N LEU A 173 8.17 4.77 -6.92
CA LEU A 173 8.65 6.09 -7.37
C LEU A 173 7.84 6.65 -8.56
N MET A 174 7.42 5.78 -9.48
CA MET A 174 6.60 6.20 -10.62
C MET A 174 5.17 6.56 -10.20
N LEU A 175 4.58 5.79 -9.29
CA LEU A 175 3.20 5.98 -8.83
C LEU A 175 3.04 7.10 -7.80
N GLU A 176 4.11 7.50 -7.11
CA GLU A 176 4.10 8.57 -6.10
C GLU A 176 2.91 8.41 -5.13
N PRO A 177 2.86 7.33 -4.34
CA PRO A 177 1.76 7.10 -3.41
C PRO A 177 1.75 8.13 -2.29
N LYS A 178 0.56 8.43 -1.72
CA LYS A 178 0.44 9.22 -0.49
C LYS A 178 0.87 8.42 0.74
N LEU A 179 0.60 7.10 0.73
CA LEU A 179 0.98 6.16 1.77
C LEU A 179 1.67 4.96 1.13
N ALA A 180 2.90 4.68 1.52
CA ALA A 180 3.61 3.46 1.17
C ALA A 180 3.73 2.55 2.41
N ILE A 181 3.20 1.35 2.33
CA ILE A 181 3.36 0.30 3.33
C ILE A 181 4.42 -0.67 2.80
N ILE A 182 5.53 -0.78 3.53
CA ILE A 182 6.65 -1.63 3.13
C ILE A 182 6.72 -2.79 4.12
N ASP A 183 6.43 -3.99 3.64
CA ASP A 183 6.53 -5.21 4.43
C ASP A 183 7.85 -5.90 4.08
N GLU A 184 8.89 -5.62 4.85
CA GLU A 184 10.20 -6.27 4.73
C GLU A 184 10.25 -7.41 5.73
N THR A 185 10.34 -8.61 5.21
CA THR A 185 10.84 -9.74 6.00
C THR A 185 12.31 -9.91 5.67
N ASP A 186 13.07 -10.14 6.72
CA ASP A 186 14.52 -10.37 6.74
C ASP A 186 14.99 -11.37 5.68
#